data_3c9c926f2ae75475f7d43ede88f4d2d8
#
_entry.id   3c9c926f2ae75475f7d43ede88f4d2d8
#
_cell.length_a   1.000
_cell.length_b   1.000
_cell.length_c   1.000
_cell.angle_alpha   90.00
_cell.angle_beta   90.00
_cell.angle_gamma   90.00
#
_symmetry.space_group_name_H-M   'P 1'
#
loop_
_entity.id
_entity.type
_entity.pdbx_description
1 polymer ?
#
loop_
_entity_poly.entity_id
_entity_poly.type
_entity_poly.pdbx_seq_one_letter_code
_entity_poly.pdbx_strand_id
1 'polypeptide(L)'
;MVREMNNRVAIIGGGAAGFFLAINLKELCPEMQVTIFEKSKKVLAKVEVSGGGRCNCTNSFASVRDLSQVYPRGHRLMKRLFKTFDYRDAYEWFERHCVRLVTQDDDCVFPASQDSHTLINLFLAEARRHGVEIRTESKIESLSQLADYDYIAITTGGGTSSMVGAPTIEDVPSLFTFNIADEALRALMGTVVEDATTMIPGTNFRASGPLLITHWGMSGPAILKLSSYAARELHAHHYQMPLAVNWTSRKDLEIQAELQRIVNAYPQKQLSSIRPFDLPSRLWAYLLDKTLGERAQNRWQNLSKKELNRLVNTLCNDSYQIAGRAAFKDEFVTCGGIDLSAVNPNTLELKSQYLAELASPSPCPHVYFAGEVLDIDGITGGFNFQAAWTTAYIVSKAIFNSACDRF
;
A
#
# COMPACT_ATOMS: atom_id res chain seq x y z
N MET A 1 36.11 15.36 -26.43
CA MET A 1 35.60 14.14 -27.10
C MET A 1 34.12 14.04 -26.80
N VAL A 2 33.26 14.14 -27.79
CA VAL A 2 31.83 13.85 -27.65
C VAL A 2 31.76 12.34 -27.46
N ARG A 3 31.20 11.87 -26.32
CA ARG A 3 30.99 10.45 -26.07
C ARG A 3 29.88 9.99 -27.03
N GLU A 4 30.16 9.00 -27.89
CA GLU A 4 29.10 8.31 -28.61
C GLU A 4 28.15 7.68 -27.58
N MET A 5 26.89 8.07 -27.61
CA MET A 5 25.89 7.50 -26.70
C MET A 5 25.49 6.13 -27.24
N ASN A 6 25.69 5.12 -26.40
CA ASN A 6 25.46 3.72 -26.76
C ASN A 6 24.00 3.26 -26.44
N ASN A 7 23.08 4.19 -26.10
CA ASN A 7 21.69 3.89 -25.70
C ASN A 7 21.62 2.81 -24.60
N ARG A 8 22.49 2.94 -23.60
CA ARG A 8 22.56 2.01 -22.47
C ARG A 8 21.76 2.51 -21.29
N VAL A 9 20.88 1.67 -20.79
CA VAL A 9 19.98 1.97 -19.68
C VAL A 9 20.28 1.05 -18.50
N ALA A 10 20.61 1.63 -17.35
CA ALA A 10 20.71 0.92 -16.09
C ALA A 10 19.42 1.10 -15.27
N ILE A 11 18.83 0.01 -14.85
CA ILE A 11 17.67 -0.01 -13.94
C ILE A 11 18.14 -0.57 -12.61
N ILE A 12 18.08 0.23 -11.55
CA ILE A 12 18.52 -0.17 -10.21
C ILE A 12 17.30 -0.63 -9.43
N GLY A 13 17.16 -1.94 -9.23
CA GLY A 13 16.07 -2.60 -8.53
C GLY A 13 15.27 -3.55 -9.43
N GLY A 14 15.37 -4.84 -9.17
CA GLY A 14 14.68 -5.93 -9.88
C GLY A 14 13.29 -6.23 -9.30
N GLY A 15 12.54 -5.16 -8.94
CA GLY A 15 11.15 -5.25 -8.47
C GLY A 15 10.13 -5.01 -9.58
N ALA A 16 8.87 -4.83 -9.19
CA ALA A 16 7.74 -4.60 -10.09
C ALA A 16 7.99 -3.45 -11.07
N ALA A 17 8.34 -2.26 -10.56
CA ALA A 17 8.59 -1.09 -11.40
C ALA A 17 9.76 -1.29 -12.36
N GLY A 18 10.85 -1.93 -11.90
CA GLY A 18 12.03 -2.16 -12.73
C GLY A 18 11.77 -3.08 -13.93
N PHE A 19 11.09 -4.19 -13.70
CA PHE A 19 10.72 -5.10 -14.79
C PHE A 19 9.71 -4.47 -15.75
N PHE A 20 8.69 -3.81 -15.22
CA PHE A 20 7.67 -3.15 -16.06
C PHE A 20 8.31 -2.08 -16.95
N LEU A 21 9.21 -1.25 -16.38
CA LEU A 21 9.97 -0.26 -17.14
C LEU A 21 10.82 -0.91 -18.23
N ALA A 22 11.61 -1.94 -17.89
CA ALA A 22 12.49 -2.61 -18.83
C ALA A 22 11.75 -3.17 -20.04
N ILE A 23 10.63 -3.86 -19.80
CA ILE A 23 9.82 -4.47 -20.87
C ILE A 23 9.22 -3.38 -21.76
N ASN A 24 8.53 -2.39 -21.18
CA ASN A 24 7.92 -1.31 -21.97
C ASN A 24 8.96 -0.52 -22.77
N LEU A 25 10.14 -0.26 -22.21
CA LEU A 25 11.22 0.41 -22.91
C LEU A 25 11.72 -0.41 -24.11
N LYS A 26 11.90 -1.72 -23.93
CA LYS A 26 12.32 -2.64 -25.00
C LYS A 26 11.24 -2.84 -26.06
N GLU A 27 9.95 -2.73 -25.72
CA GLU A 27 8.86 -2.70 -26.69
C GLU A 27 8.87 -1.42 -27.53
N LEU A 28 9.17 -0.27 -26.91
CA LEU A 28 9.27 1.02 -27.59
C LEU A 28 10.55 1.13 -28.44
N CYS A 29 11.67 0.61 -27.97
CA CYS A 29 12.97 0.68 -28.60
C CYS A 29 13.76 -0.62 -28.41
N PRO A 30 13.59 -1.61 -29.32
CA PRO A 30 14.26 -2.90 -29.23
C PRO A 30 15.80 -2.82 -29.20
N GLU A 31 16.38 -1.80 -29.79
CA GLU A 31 17.84 -1.62 -29.91
C GLU A 31 18.51 -1.13 -28.62
N MET A 32 17.75 -0.62 -27.64
CA MET A 32 18.32 -0.18 -26.37
C MET A 32 18.91 -1.35 -25.58
N GLN A 33 20.09 -1.14 -25.01
CA GLN A 33 20.72 -2.08 -24.09
C GLN A 33 20.24 -1.83 -22.66
N VAL A 34 19.40 -2.70 -22.15
CA VAL A 34 18.78 -2.56 -20.83
C VAL A 34 19.35 -3.59 -19.87
N THR A 35 19.90 -3.12 -18.75
CA THR A 35 20.42 -3.96 -17.65
C THR A 35 19.67 -3.65 -16.35
N ILE A 36 19.07 -4.66 -15.72
CA ILE A 36 18.49 -4.59 -14.38
C ILE A 36 19.55 -5.03 -13.37
N PHE A 37 19.85 -4.18 -12.39
CA PHE A 37 20.72 -4.49 -11.25
C PHE A 37 19.87 -4.75 -10.01
N GLU A 38 20.01 -5.93 -9.42
CA GLU A 38 19.31 -6.31 -8.18
C GLU A 38 20.34 -6.69 -7.11
N LYS A 39 20.19 -6.11 -5.91
CA LYS A 39 21.11 -6.35 -4.79
C LYS A 39 21.01 -7.76 -4.21
N SER A 40 19.83 -8.37 -4.30
CA SER A 40 19.56 -9.70 -3.77
C SER A 40 19.70 -10.78 -4.84
N LYS A 41 19.73 -12.04 -4.42
CA LYS A 41 19.72 -13.19 -5.33
C LYS A 41 18.37 -13.34 -6.06
N LYS A 42 17.27 -12.86 -5.44
CA LYS A 42 15.92 -13.04 -5.92
C LYS A 42 15.35 -11.71 -6.41
N VAL A 43 14.83 -11.70 -7.64
CA VAL A 43 14.04 -10.61 -8.19
C VAL A 43 12.55 -10.77 -7.87
N LEU A 44 11.77 -9.69 -7.99
CA LEU A 44 10.31 -9.66 -7.82
C LEU A 44 9.82 -10.17 -6.44
N ALA A 45 10.65 -10.13 -5.41
CA ALA A 45 10.34 -10.70 -4.10
C ALA A 45 9.07 -10.13 -3.46
N LYS A 46 8.83 -8.80 -3.57
CA LYS A 46 7.59 -8.17 -3.06
C LYS A 46 6.35 -8.58 -3.89
N VAL A 47 6.49 -8.87 -5.18
CA VAL A 47 5.39 -9.37 -6.02
C VAL A 47 4.93 -10.73 -5.51
N GLU A 48 5.87 -11.61 -5.17
CA GLU A 48 5.59 -12.97 -4.72
C GLU A 48 4.72 -13.01 -3.45
N VAL A 49 5.06 -12.22 -2.44
CA VAL A 49 4.37 -12.25 -1.14
C VAL A 49 3.10 -11.40 -1.11
N SER A 50 2.92 -10.53 -2.10
CA SER A 50 1.83 -9.56 -2.11
C SER A 50 0.44 -10.20 -2.25
N GLY A 51 -0.58 -9.58 -1.63
CA GLY A 51 -1.94 -10.06 -1.66
C GLY A 51 -2.09 -11.49 -1.13
N GLY A 52 -1.25 -11.90 -0.17
CA GLY A 52 -1.23 -13.26 0.37
C GLY A 52 -0.75 -14.31 -0.64
N GLY A 53 0.22 -13.96 -1.49
CA GLY A 53 0.76 -14.83 -2.54
C GLY A 53 -0.04 -14.85 -3.83
N ARG A 54 -1.10 -14.03 -3.94
CA ARG A 54 -1.96 -13.94 -5.13
C ARG A 54 -1.59 -12.80 -6.06
N CYS A 55 -0.88 -11.79 -5.58
CA CYS A 55 -0.57 -10.52 -6.21
C CYS A 55 -1.81 -9.68 -6.56
N ASN A 56 -2.24 -8.81 -5.65
CA ASN A 56 -3.22 -7.76 -5.95
C ASN A 56 -2.58 -6.72 -6.88
N CYS A 57 -2.63 -6.97 -8.20
CA CYS A 57 -1.79 -6.27 -9.17
C CYS A 57 -2.28 -4.87 -9.56
N THR A 58 -3.55 -4.58 -9.37
CA THR A 58 -4.14 -3.25 -9.55
C THR A 58 -5.51 -3.18 -8.86
N ASN A 59 -6.27 -2.12 -9.13
CA ASN A 59 -7.63 -1.90 -8.65
C ASN A 59 -8.52 -1.49 -9.83
N SER A 60 -9.82 -1.77 -9.78
CA SER A 60 -10.76 -1.30 -10.82
C SER A 60 -11.06 0.18 -10.72
N PHE A 61 -10.77 0.81 -9.58
CA PHE A 61 -11.09 2.21 -9.26
C PHE A 61 -12.59 2.56 -9.37
N ALA A 62 -13.48 1.58 -9.46
CA ALA A 62 -14.91 1.82 -9.63
C ALA A 62 -15.53 2.58 -8.44
N SER A 63 -15.07 2.29 -7.23
CA SER A 63 -15.51 2.98 -5.99
C SER A 63 -14.70 4.25 -5.66
N VAL A 64 -13.58 4.53 -6.38
CA VAL A 64 -12.67 5.64 -6.08
C VAL A 64 -13.17 6.92 -6.74
N ARG A 65 -13.68 7.86 -5.94
CA ARG A 65 -14.14 9.18 -6.43
C ARG A 65 -13.02 10.21 -6.52
N ASP A 66 -12.05 10.12 -5.65
CA ASP A 66 -10.89 11.02 -5.58
C ASP A 66 -9.64 10.22 -5.22
N LEU A 67 -8.56 10.44 -5.96
CA LEU A 67 -7.30 9.72 -5.74
C LEU A 67 -6.67 10.00 -4.38
N SER A 68 -7.00 11.11 -3.71
CA SER A 68 -6.54 11.41 -2.35
C SER A 68 -7.06 10.41 -1.30
N GLN A 69 -8.17 9.71 -1.60
CA GLN A 69 -8.71 8.66 -0.75
C GLN A 69 -7.87 7.39 -0.74
N VAL A 70 -7.15 7.14 -1.83
CA VAL A 70 -6.39 5.90 -2.04
C VAL A 70 -4.88 6.12 -2.13
N TYR A 71 -4.44 7.34 -2.42
CA TYR A 71 -3.05 7.78 -2.35
C TYR A 71 -2.91 8.91 -1.33
N PRO A 72 -2.70 8.62 -0.04
CA PRO A 72 -2.49 9.64 0.99
C PRO A 72 -1.34 10.60 0.65
N ARG A 73 -0.30 10.11 -0.02
CA ARG A 73 0.83 10.90 -0.57
C ARG A 73 0.92 10.68 -2.07
N GLY A 74 1.32 11.71 -2.80
CA GLY A 74 1.52 11.64 -4.25
C GLY A 74 0.25 11.68 -5.12
N HIS A 75 -0.98 11.76 -4.57
CA HIS A 75 -2.23 11.75 -5.35
C HIS A 75 -2.29 12.80 -6.47
N ARG A 76 -1.71 13.99 -6.27
CA ARG A 76 -1.70 15.06 -7.30
C ARG A 76 -0.85 14.65 -8.50
N LEU A 77 0.30 14.05 -8.22
CA LEU A 77 1.16 13.52 -9.28
C LEU A 77 0.49 12.33 -9.97
N MET A 78 -0.06 11.37 -9.22
CA MET A 78 -0.79 10.23 -9.79
C MET A 78 -1.96 10.68 -10.68
N LYS A 79 -2.73 11.69 -10.28
CA LYS A 79 -3.81 12.28 -11.11
C LYS A 79 -3.29 12.83 -12.44
N ARG A 80 -2.06 13.36 -12.46
CA ARG A 80 -1.42 13.84 -13.69
C ARG A 80 -0.98 12.68 -14.57
N LEU A 81 -0.29 11.71 -13.99
CA LEU A 81 0.30 10.57 -14.70
C LEU A 81 -0.77 9.62 -15.26
N PHE A 82 -1.91 9.48 -14.59
CA PHE A 82 -3.07 8.71 -15.05
C PHE A 82 -3.68 9.20 -16.36
N LYS A 83 -3.38 10.44 -16.79
CA LYS A 83 -3.75 10.92 -18.14
C LYS A 83 -2.98 10.20 -19.24
N THR A 84 -1.85 9.57 -18.91
CA THR A 84 -0.97 8.88 -19.85
C THR A 84 -1.01 7.37 -19.70
N PHE A 85 -1.11 6.88 -18.47
CA PHE A 85 -1.18 5.45 -18.15
C PHE A 85 -1.95 5.26 -16.84
N ASP A 86 -3.19 4.79 -16.91
CA ASP A 86 -4.03 4.54 -15.76
C ASP A 86 -4.23 3.02 -15.49
N TYR A 87 -5.18 2.69 -14.62
CA TYR A 87 -5.49 1.31 -14.26
C TYR A 87 -6.09 0.50 -15.43
N ARG A 88 -6.77 1.15 -16.38
CA ARG A 88 -7.32 0.49 -17.58
C ARG A 88 -6.20 0.10 -18.52
N ASP A 89 -5.24 1.01 -18.71
CA ASP A 89 -4.04 0.71 -19.50
C ASP A 89 -3.23 -0.43 -18.89
N ALA A 90 -3.12 -0.46 -17.54
CA ALA A 90 -2.45 -1.57 -16.85
C ALA A 90 -3.20 -2.89 -17.05
N TYR A 91 -4.53 -2.88 -16.93
CA TYR A 91 -5.37 -4.07 -17.17
C TYR A 91 -5.17 -4.59 -18.60
N GLU A 92 -5.30 -3.71 -19.62
CA GLU A 92 -5.07 -4.04 -21.01
C GLU A 92 -3.64 -4.53 -21.28
N TRP A 93 -2.65 -3.95 -20.61
CA TRP A 93 -1.25 -4.37 -20.73
C TRP A 93 -1.08 -5.84 -20.30
N PHE A 94 -1.60 -6.22 -19.14
CA PHE A 94 -1.53 -7.60 -18.66
C PHE A 94 -2.28 -8.56 -19.58
N GLU A 95 -3.45 -8.20 -20.07
CA GLU A 95 -4.22 -9.05 -21.00
C GLU A 95 -3.50 -9.24 -22.34
N ARG A 96 -2.89 -8.20 -22.89
CA ARG A 96 -2.06 -8.30 -24.12
C ARG A 96 -0.88 -9.24 -23.93
N HIS A 97 -0.36 -9.35 -22.71
CA HIS A 97 0.70 -10.28 -22.35
C HIS A 97 0.16 -11.63 -21.85
N CYS A 98 -1.07 -11.98 -22.24
CA CYS A 98 -1.70 -13.27 -21.95
C CYS A 98 -1.92 -13.57 -20.46
N VAL A 99 -1.96 -12.55 -19.59
CA VAL A 99 -2.38 -12.71 -18.20
C VAL A 99 -3.82 -12.27 -18.05
N ARG A 100 -4.72 -13.25 -17.91
CA ARG A 100 -6.12 -13.00 -17.60
C ARG A 100 -6.25 -12.48 -16.17
N LEU A 101 -6.99 -11.37 -16.01
CA LEU A 101 -7.26 -10.73 -14.72
C LEU A 101 -8.71 -10.96 -14.28
N VAL A 102 -8.95 -10.89 -12.98
CA VAL A 102 -10.29 -10.91 -12.36
C VAL A 102 -10.39 -9.80 -11.33
N THR A 103 -11.51 -9.07 -11.37
CA THR A 103 -11.86 -8.07 -10.38
C THR A 103 -12.73 -8.71 -9.31
N GLN A 104 -12.40 -8.55 -8.04
CA GLN A 104 -13.19 -9.00 -6.89
C GLN A 104 -14.22 -7.94 -6.47
N ASP A 105 -15.17 -8.29 -5.61
CA ASP A 105 -16.25 -7.42 -5.15
C ASP A 105 -15.76 -6.15 -4.40
N ASP A 106 -14.53 -6.18 -3.90
CA ASP A 106 -13.85 -5.06 -3.24
C ASP A 106 -12.99 -4.20 -4.20
N ASP A 107 -13.22 -4.31 -5.51
CA ASP A 107 -12.48 -3.63 -6.58
C ASP A 107 -11.01 -4.07 -6.75
N CYS A 108 -10.51 -4.99 -5.92
CA CYS A 108 -9.15 -5.53 -6.05
C CYS A 108 -9.04 -6.41 -7.29
N VAL A 109 -7.93 -6.28 -8.02
CA VAL A 109 -7.68 -7.01 -9.26
C VAL A 109 -6.52 -7.98 -9.08
N PHE A 110 -6.77 -9.24 -9.39
CA PHE A 110 -5.82 -10.34 -9.27
C PHE A 110 -5.66 -11.08 -10.60
N PRO A 111 -4.54 -11.80 -10.83
CA PRO A 111 -4.49 -12.79 -11.89
C PRO A 111 -5.56 -13.86 -11.66
N ALA A 112 -6.19 -14.33 -12.73
CA ALA A 112 -7.27 -15.34 -12.64
C ALA A 112 -6.80 -16.67 -12.01
N SER A 113 -5.50 -16.93 -12.08
CA SER A 113 -4.85 -18.08 -11.41
C SER A 113 -4.84 -17.98 -9.89
N GLN A 114 -5.05 -16.79 -9.32
CA GLN A 114 -4.89 -16.49 -7.89
C GLN A 114 -3.47 -16.85 -7.37
N ASP A 115 -2.45 -16.76 -8.24
CA ASP A 115 -1.06 -17.08 -7.94
C ASP A 115 -0.14 -15.98 -8.48
N SER A 116 0.66 -15.37 -7.60
CA SER A 116 1.62 -14.31 -7.93
C SER A 116 2.69 -14.76 -8.93
N HIS A 117 2.99 -16.07 -8.99
CA HIS A 117 3.94 -16.63 -9.94
C HIS A 117 3.50 -16.44 -11.40
N THR A 118 2.22 -16.22 -11.66
CA THR A 118 1.74 -15.86 -13.00
C THR A 118 2.39 -14.56 -13.49
N LEU A 119 2.43 -13.53 -12.64
CA LEU A 119 3.07 -12.27 -12.98
C LEU A 119 4.60 -12.37 -12.97
N ILE A 120 5.16 -13.11 -12.03
CA ILE A 120 6.62 -13.32 -11.95
C ILE A 120 7.10 -14.01 -13.22
N ASN A 121 6.43 -15.08 -13.63
CA ASN A 121 6.80 -15.82 -14.85
C ASN A 121 6.62 -14.98 -16.10
N LEU A 122 5.55 -14.16 -16.18
CA LEU A 122 5.38 -13.19 -17.25
C LEU A 122 6.60 -12.26 -17.34
N PHE A 123 6.95 -11.57 -16.25
CA PHE A 123 8.03 -10.59 -16.25
C PHE A 123 9.38 -11.21 -16.63
N LEU A 124 9.68 -12.42 -16.13
CA LEU A 124 10.91 -13.14 -16.46
C LEU A 124 10.94 -13.60 -17.93
N ALA A 125 9.81 -14.07 -18.45
CA ALA A 125 9.70 -14.50 -19.84
C ALA A 125 9.85 -13.31 -20.81
N GLU A 126 9.16 -12.21 -20.56
CA GLU A 126 9.24 -11.01 -21.40
C GLU A 126 10.62 -10.35 -21.33
N ALA A 127 11.22 -10.25 -20.15
CA ALA A 127 12.59 -9.74 -20.01
C ALA A 127 13.60 -10.58 -20.84
N ARG A 128 13.46 -11.91 -20.78
CA ARG A 128 14.28 -12.83 -21.59
C ARG A 128 13.99 -12.66 -23.09
N ARG A 129 12.72 -12.60 -23.49
CA ARG A 129 12.31 -12.44 -24.89
C ARG A 129 12.90 -11.18 -25.53
N HIS A 130 12.94 -10.10 -24.75
CA HIS A 130 13.45 -8.81 -25.18
C HIS A 130 14.95 -8.61 -24.96
N GLY A 131 15.67 -9.61 -24.44
CA GLY A 131 17.10 -9.53 -24.22
C GLY A 131 17.51 -8.56 -23.12
N VAL A 132 16.67 -8.37 -22.10
CA VAL A 132 17.01 -7.58 -20.91
C VAL A 132 18.02 -8.36 -20.08
N GLU A 133 19.17 -7.75 -19.80
CA GLU A 133 20.17 -8.33 -18.92
C GLU A 133 19.76 -8.16 -17.45
N ILE A 134 19.79 -9.24 -16.67
CA ILE A 134 19.46 -9.21 -15.23
C ILE A 134 20.69 -9.61 -14.45
N ARG A 135 21.21 -8.69 -13.63
CA ARG A 135 22.35 -8.89 -12.73
C ARG A 135 21.87 -8.93 -11.28
N THR A 136 21.72 -10.12 -10.75
CA THR A 136 21.44 -10.34 -9.33
C THR A 136 22.72 -10.22 -8.49
N GLU A 137 22.58 -10.08 -7.14
CA GLU A 137 23.70 -9.93 -6.21
C GLU A 137 24.62 -8.76 -6.60
N SER A 138 24.04 -7.74 -7.26
CA SER A 138 24.73 -6.61 -7.87
C SER A 138 24.22 -5.29 -7.26
N LYS A 139 24.61 -5.03 -6.02
CA LYS A 139 24.25 -3.79 -5.32
C LYS A 139 24.99 -2.60 -5.92
N ILE A 140 24.26 -1.61 -6.40
CA ILE A 140 24.82 -0.32 -6.80
C ILE A 140 24.83 0.60 -5.57
N GLU A 141 26.00 1.07 -5.18
CA GLU A 141 26.20 1.94 -4.02
C GLU A 141 26.39 3.41 -4.42
N SER A 142 26.85 3.66 -5.65
CA SER A 142 27.06 4.99 -6.20
C SER A 142 26.78 5.01 -7.69
N LEU A 143 26.24 6.11 -8.19
CA LEU A 143 26.01 6.30 -9.64
C LEU A 143 27.32 6.30 -10.45
N SER A 144 28.48 6.55 -9.84
CA SER A 144 29.77 6.45 -10.49
C SER A 144 30.09 5.04 -11.04
N GLN A 145 29.50 3.98 -10.46
CA GLN A 145 29.59 2.61 -10.96
C GLN A 145 28.88 2.41 -12.31
N LEU A 146 28.01 3.34 -12.68
CA LEU A 146 27.20 3.32 -13.89
C LEU A 146 27.64 4.37 -14.91
N ALA A 147 28.90 4.81 -14.84
CA ALA A 147 29.45 5.84 -15.74
C ALA A 147 29.33 5.49 -17.24
N ASP A 148 29.20 4.21 -17.58
CA ASP A 148 29.03 3.74 -18.96
C ASP A 148 27.58 3.73 -19.45
N TYR A 149 26.60 4.07 -18.59
CA TYR A 149 25.20 4.14 -18.94
C TYR A 149 24.79 5.58 -19.25
N ASP A 150 23.92 5.75 -20.23
CA ASP A 150 23.39 7.06 -20.65
C ASP A 150 22.16 7.45 -19.84
N TYR A 151 21.39 6.45 -19.43
CA TYR A 151 20.16 6.59 -18.66
C TYR A 151 20.20 5.69 -17.42
N ILE A 152 19.80 6.23 -16.29
CA ILE A 152 19.71 5.49 -15.03
C ILE A 152 18.28 5.64 -14.50
N ALA A 153 17.62 4.52 -14.27
CA ALA A 153 16.30 4.49 -13.61
C ALA A 153 16.42 3.84 -12.23
N ILE A 154 16.01 4.56 -11.20
CA ILE A 154 16.04 4.10 -9.81
C ILE A 154 14.66 3.57 -9.45
N THR A 155 14.57 2.26 -9.20
CA THR A 155 13.33 1.50 -8.92
C THR A 155 13.49 0.60 -7.70
N THR A 156 14.31 1.04 -6.74
CA THR A 156 14.76 0.25 -5.58
C THR A 156 13.68 -0.04 -4.55
N GLY A 157 12.49 0.55 -4.69
CA GLY A 157 11.46 0.54 -3.66
C GLY A 157 11.79 1.47 -2.49
N GLY A 158 11.02 1.41 -1.42
CA GLY A 158 11.21 2.25 -0.24
C GLY A 158 12.48 1.92 0.56
N GLY A 159 12.93 2.87 1.38
CA GLY A 159 14.07 2.70 2.28
C GLY A 159 15.46 2.86 1.63
N THR A 160 15.56 3.42 0.43
CA THR A 160 16.82 3.48 -0.34
C THR A 160 17.10 4.83 -1.01
N SER A 161 16.45 5.89 -0.55
CA SER A 161 16.48 7.21 -1.19
C SER A 161 17.84 7.97 -1.10
N SER A 162 18.79 7.52 -0.27
CA SER A 162 20.06 8.23 -0.01
C SER A 162 21.09 8.20 -1.14
N MET A 163 20.86 7.42 -2.21
CA MET A 163 21.86 7.15 -3.25
C MET A 163 22.16 8.35 -4.16
N VAL A 164 21.30 9.38 -4.20
CA VAL A 164 21.30 10.36 -5.29
C VAL A 164 21.48 11.80 -4.83
N GLY A 165 21.65 12.10 -3.52
CA GLY A 165 21.75 13.50 -3.05
C GLY A 165 20.49 14.36 -3.34
N ALA A 166 19.43 13.77 -3.89
CA ALA A 166 18.15 14.47 -4.11
C ALA A 166 17.43 14.70 -2.78
N PRO A 167 16.62 15.76 -2.66
CA PRO A 167 15.76 15.95 -1.51
C PRO A 167 14.87 14.71 -1.26
N THR A 168 14.83 14.27 -0.03
CA THR A 168 14.06 13.10 0.40
C THR A 168 13.12 13.45 1.55
N ILE A 169 12.03 12.75 1.61
CA ILE A 169 11.12 12.74 2.74
C ILE A 169 11.41 11.48 3.55
N GLU A 170 11.49 11.61 4.87
CA GLU A 170 11.79 10.51 5.77
C GLU A 170 10.92 9.27 5.50
N ASP A 171 11.59 8.13 5.39
CA ASP A 171 10.93 6.83 5.17
C ASP A 171 10.36 6.29 6.47
N VAL A 172 9.05 6.13 6.54
CA VAL A 172 8.34 5.54 7.67
C VAL A 172 7.45 4.38 7.20
N PRO A 173 7.23 3.36 8.02
CA PRO A 173 6.33 2.25 7.70
C PRO A 173 4.88 2.71 7.49
N SER A 174 4.20 2.07 6.55
CA SER A 174 2.79 2.21 6.20
C SER A 174 2.15 0.82 6.05
N LEU A 175 0.83 0.70 6.14
CA LEU A 175 0.07 -0.55 5.99
C LEU A 175 0.48 -1.65 7.00
N PHE A 176 0.45 -1.36 8.29
CA PHE A 176 0.86 -2.31 9.32
C PHE A 176 -0.24 -2.61 10.35
N THR A 177 -0.12 -3.78 10.96
CA THR A 177 -0.96 -4.27 12.07
C THR A 177 -0.62 -3.50 13.36
N PHE A 178 -1.64 -3.09 14.12
CA PHE A 178 -1.47 -2.48 15.44
C PHE A 178 -1.30 -3.52 16.52
N ASN A 179 -0.27 -3.36 17.34
CA ASN A 179 -0.15 -4.09 18.58
C ASN A 179 -1.08 -3.47 19.62
N ILE A 180 -1.92 -4.30 20.24
CA ILE A 180 -2.84 -3.91 21.32
C ILE A 180 -2.54 -4.80 22.51
N ALA A 181 -2.27 -4.21 23.68
CA ALA A 181 -1.87 -4.95 24.88
C ALA A 181 -3.02 -5.64 25.61
N ASP A 182 -4.27 -5.51 25.15
CA ASP A 182 -5.46 -6.15 25.74
C ASP A 182 -5.46 -7.66 25.46
N GLU A 183 -5.19 -8.46 26.49
CA GLU A 183 -5.13 -9.92 26.39
C GLU A 183 -6.50 -10.56 26.10
N ALA A 184 -7.56 -10.02 26.69
CA ALA A 184 -8.92 -10.52 26.46
C ALA A 184 -9.36 -10.28 24.99
N LEU A 185 -9.00 -9.14 24.40
CA LEU A 185 -9.18 -8.90 22.97
C LEU A 185 -8.38 -9.90 22.13
N ARG A 186 -7.08 -10.07 22.43
CA ARG A 186 -6.19 -10.97 21.67
C ARG A 186 -6.62 -12.44 21.74
N ALA A 187 -7.30 -12.85 22.82
CA ALA A 187 -7.89 -14.17 22.95
C ALA A 187 -9.00 -14.43 21.88
N LEU A 188 -9.52 -13.38 21.24
CA LEU A 188 -10.47 -13.47 20.13
C LEU A 188 -9.80 -13.66 18.75
N MET A 189 -8.50 -13.95 18.70
CA MET A 189 -7.74 -14.16 17.47
C MET A 189 -8.54 -14.98 16.43
N GLY A 190 -8.50 -14.52 15.15
CA GLY A 190 -9.24 -15.08 14.05
C GLY A 190 -10.67 -14.54 13.89
N THR A 191 -11.14 -13.68 14.79
CA THR A 191 -12.44 -13.02 14.64
C THR A 191 -12.34 -11.88 13.63
N VAL A 192 -13.27 -11.88 12.67
CA VAL A 192 -13.41 -10.81 11.66
C VAL A 192 -14.70 -10.05 11.95
N VAL A 193 -14.65 -8.72 11.89
CA VAL A 193 -15.82 -7.82 11.87
C VAL A 193 -15.84 -7.19 10.48
N GLU A 194 -16.87 -7.49 9.70
CA GLU A 194 -16.91 -7.14 8.27
C GLU A 194 -17.02 -5.63 8.04
N ASP A 195 -17.69 -4.91 8.92
CA ASP A 195 -17.90 -3.46 8.77
C ASP A 195 -17.57 -2.75 10.09
N ALA A 196 -16.32 -2.39 10.26
CA ALA A 196 -15.84 -1.61 11.38
C ALA A 196 -15.24 -0.28 10.91
N THR A 197 -15.38 0.76 11.75
CA THR A 197 -14.68 2.04 11.55
C THR A 197 -13.67 2.25 12.68
N THR A 198 -12.45 2.57 12.30
CA THR A 198 -11.35 2.86 13.24
C THR A 198 -10.90 4.31 13.10
N MET A 199 -10.48 4.93 14.20
CA MET A 199 -10.03 6.32 14.20
C MET A 199 -8.97 6.56 15.26
N ILE A 200 -8.13 7.58 15.04
CA ILE A 200 -7.20 8.09 16.04
C ILE A 200 -7.85 9.33 16.67
N PRO A 201 -8.27 9.26 17.96
CA PRO A 201 -8.91 10.38 18.66
C PRO A 201 -8.04 11.63 18.63
N GLY A 202 -8.69 12.81 18.46
CA GLY A 202 -8.00 14.09 18.36
C GLY A 202 -7.43 14.42 16.98
N THR A 203 -7.61 13.53 16.00
CA THR A 203 -7.18 13.72 14.61
C THR A 203 -8.34 13.53 13.62
N ASN A 204 -8.09 13.80 12.33
CA ASN A 204 -9.02 13.50 11.25
C ASN A 204 -8.82 12.09 10.64
N PHE A 205 -7.85 11.31 11.15
CA PHE A 205 -7.55 9.98 10.61
C PHE A 205 -8.63 8.99 10.98
N ARG A 206 -9.28 8.46 9.94
CA ARG A 206 -10.38 7.50 10.03
C ARG A 206 -10.33 6.54 8.86
N ALA A 207 -10.62 5.26 9.12
CA ALA A 207 -10.72 4.25 8.07
C ALA A 207 -11.83 3.24 8.40
N SER A 208 -12.50 2.75 7.36
CA SER A 208 -13.57 1.74 7.48
C SER A 208 -13.27 0.53 6.60
N GLY A 209 -13.84 -0.60 6.99
CA GLY A 209 -13.74 -1.88 6.31
C GLY A 209 -13.67 -3.06 7.28
N PRO A 210 -13.38 -4.26 6.79
CA PRO A 210 -13.14 -5.41 7.64
C PRO A 210 -12.00 -5.20 8.64
N LEU A 211 -12.24 -5.60 9.90
CA LEU A 211 -11.26 -5.59 10.99
C LEU A 211 -11.02 -7.03 11.45
N LEU A 212 -9.76 -7.44 11.48
CA LEU A 212 -9.31 -8.75 11.93
C LEU A 212 -8.63 -8.63 13.29
N ILE A 213 -9.08 -9.40 14.28
CA ILE A 213 -8.40 -9.56 15.56
C ILE A 213 -7.30 -10.63 15.39
N THR A 214 -6.06 -10.28 15.77
CA THR A 214 -4.88 -11.13 15.67
C THR A 214 -4.30 -11.39 17.06
N HIS A 215 -3.34 -12.29 17.15
CA HIS A 215 -2.59 -12.53 18.41
C HIS A 215 -1.71 -11.33 18.84
N TRP A 216 -1.48 -10.36 17.94
CA TRP A 216 -0.78 -9.09 18.25
C TRP A 216 -1.73 -7.98 18.67
N GLY A 217 -2.97 -8.00 18.19
CA GLY A 217 -3.95 -6.96 18.38
C GLY A 217 -4.92 -6.88 17.22
N MET A 218 -4.87 -5.81 16.40
CA MET A 218 -5.84 -5.56 15.33
C MET A 218 -5.16 -5.37 13.98
N SER A 219 -5.74 -5.96 12.93
CA SER A 219 -5.34 -5.89 11.53
C SER A 219 -6.57 -5.79 10.60
N GLY A 220 -6.39 -6.11 9.33
CA GLY A 220 -7.43 -6.04 8.30
C GLY A 220 -7.54 -4.65 7.66
N PRO A 221 -8.35 -4.52 6.59
CA PRO A 221 -8.44 -3.30 5.80
C PRO A 221 -8.69 -2.01 6.58
N ALA A 222 -9.54 -2.04 7.62
CA ALA A 222 -9.79 -0.87 8.48
C ALA A 222 -8.52 -0.38 9.18
N ILE A 223 -7.71 -1.28 9.70
CA ILE A 223 -6.47 -0.95 10.41
C ILE A 223 -5.35 -0.60 9.44
N LEU A 224 -5.18 -1.37 8.35
CA LEU A 224 -4.13 -1.12 7.37
C LEU A 224 -4.29 0.25 6.70
N LYS A 225 -5.53 0.63 6.33
CA LYS A 225 -5.82 1.96 5.81
C LYS A 225 -5.54 3.06 6.84
N LEU A 226 -5.97 2.86 8.09
CA LEU A 226 -5.75 3.84 9.16
C LEU A 226 -4.24 4.03 9.42
N SER A 227 -3.46 2.95 9.46
CA SER A 227 -2.00 3.01 9.62
C SER A 227 -1.32 3.74 8.46
N SER A 228 -1.85 3.64 7.24
CA SER A 228 -1.37 4.40 6.08
C SER A 228 -1.71 5.87 6.18
N TYR A 229 -2.95 6.23 6.47
CA TYR A 229 -3.33 7.64 6.64
C TYR A 229 -2.55 8.34 7.74
N ALA A 230 -2.34 7.69 8.87
CA ALA A 230 -1.67 8.22 10.04
C ALA A 230 -0.18 7.85 10.14
N ALA A 231 0.46 7.35 9.06
CA ALA A 231 1.80 6.77 9.11
C ALA A 231 2.83 7.68 9.80
N ARG A 232 2.89 8.96 9.40
CA ARG A 232 3.83 9.95 9.97
C ARG A 232 3.50 10.32 11.41
N GLU A 233 2.21 10.49 11.72
CA GLU A 233 1.74 10.80 13.07
C GLU A 233 2.05 9.65 14.04
N LEU A 234 1.77 8.41 13.62
CA LEU A 234 2.09 7.21 14.39
C LEU A 234 3.61 7.07 14.61
N HIS A 235 4.42 7.37 13.60
CA HIS A 235 5.88 7.36 13.73
C HIS A 235 6.37 8.42 14.73
N ALA A 236 5.88 9.66 14.62
CA ALA A 236 6.24 10.77 15.53
C ALA A 236 5.91 10.47 17.00
N HIS A 237 4.85 9.66 17.23
CA HIS A 237 4.44 9.21 18.57
C HIS A 237 4.98 7.81 18.93
N HIS A 238 6.04 7.34 18.25
CA HIS A 238 6.64 6.01 18.51
C HIS A 238 5.63 4.86 18.51
N TYR A 239 4.60 4.98 17.65
CA TYR A 239 3.49 4.01 17.54
C TYR A 239 2.73 3.79 18.85
N GLN A 240 2.62 4.81 19.69
CA GLN A 240 1.89 4.79 20.95
C GLN A 240 0.82 5.88 20.93
N MET A 241 -0.36 5.54 20.46
CA MET A 241 -1.49 6.47 20.31
C MET A 241 -2.81 5.81 20.71
N PRO A 242 -3.82 6.57 21.16
CA PRO A 242 -5.15 6.04 21.38
C PRO A 242 -5.78 5.60 20.06
N LEU A 243 -6.57 4.53 20.13
CA LEU A 243 -7.37 4.02 19.03
C LEU A 243 -8.83 3.92 19.49
N ALA A 244 -9.76 4.42 18.70
CA ALA A 244 -11.18 4.19 18.89
C ALA A 244 -11.72 3.31 17.77
N VAL A 245 -12.60 2.36 18.15
CA VAL A 245 -13.23 1.42 17.23
C VAL A 245 -14.74 1.55 17.33
N ASN A 246 -15.37 1.81 16.21
CA ASN A 246 -16.81 1.61 16.03
C ASN A 246 -17.00 0.23 15.39
N TRP A 247 -17.52 -0.71 16.17
CA TRP A 247 -17.67 -2.11 15.80
C TRP A 247 -18.76 -2.40 14.78
N THR A 248 -19.55 -1.38 14.41
CA THR A 248 -20.71 -1.52 13.54
C THR A 248 -20.72 -0.56 12.37
N SER A 249 -19.78 0.38 12.30
CA SER A 249 -19.75 1.52 11.38
C SER A 249 -21.05 2.36 11.37
N ARG A 250 -21.93 2.17 12.35
CA ARG A 250 -23.21 2.89 12.48
C ARG A 250 -23.06 4.12 13.38
N LYS A 251 -24.00 5.04 13.24
CA LYS A 251 -24.10 6.19 14.13
C LYS A 251 -24.67 5.77 15.49
N ASP A 252 -24.35 6.50 16.54
CA ASP A 252 -24.82 6.27 17.91
C ASP A 252 -26.36 6.15 18.00
N LEU A 253 -27.11 7.01 17.31
CA LEU A 253 -28.57 6.96 17.27
C LEU A 253 -29.11 5.67 16.63
N GLU A 254 -28.45 5.16 15.59
CA GLU A 254 -28.83 3.90 14.94
C GLU A 254 -28.55 2.70 15.87
N ILE A 255 -27.40 2.73 16.56
CA ILE A 255 -27.05 1.70 17.56
C ILE A 255 -28.03 1.73 18.72
N GLN A 256 -28.38 2.93 19.23
CA GLN A 256 -29.34 3.09 20.29
C GLN A 256 -30.73 2.57 19.89
N ALA A 257 -31.20 2.90 18.69
CA ALA A 257 -32.48 2.43 18.17
C ALA A 257 -32.52 0.90 18.05
N GLU A 258 -31.47 0.27 17.56
CA GLU A 258 -31.37 -1.19 17.44
C GLU A 258 -31.36 -1.88 18.81
N LEU A 259 -30.57 -1.40 19.76
CA LEU A 259 -30.55 -1.95 21.12
C LEU A 259 -31.94 -1.81 21.78
N GLN A 260 -32.62 -0.66 21.62
CA GLN A 260 -33.97 -0.48 22.14
C GLN A 260 -34.99 -1.40 21.47
N ARG A 261 -34.84 -1.65 20.15
CA ARG A 261 -35.64 -2.63 19.42
C ARG A 261 -35.48 -4.04 20.00
N ILE A 262 -34.22 -4.43 20.29
CA ILE A 262 -33.95 -5.74 20.89
C ILE A 262 -34.54 -5.86 22.30
N VAL A 263 -34.38 -4.84 23.14
CA VAL A 263 -35.00 -4.79 24.48
C VAL A 263 -36.53 -5.03 24.42
N ASN A 264 -37.19 -4.37 23.47
CA ASN A 264 -38.64 -4.48 23.32
C ASN A 264 -39.08 -5.84 22.73
N ALA A 265 -38.31 -6.36 21.75
CA ALA A 265 -38.68 -7.62 21.06
C ALA A 265 -38.29 -8.88 21.85
N TYR A 266 -37.23 -8.82 22.66
CA TYR A 266 -36.68 -10.00 23.33
C TYR A 266 -36.37 -9.77 24.82
N PRO A 267 -37.30 -9.20 25.62
CA PRO A 267 -37.03 -8.76 27.01
C PRO A 267 -36.52 -9.90 27.92
N GLN A 268 -37.02 -11.11 27.72
CA GLN A 268 -36.68 -12.28 28.56
C GLN A 268 -35.40 -13.01 28.12
N LYS A 269 -34.88 -12.71 26.94
CA LYS A 269 -33.65 -13.35 26.45
C LYS A 269 -32.43 -12.81 27.16
N GLN A 270 -31.39 -13.65 27.30
CA GLN A 270 -30.08 -13.21 27.79
C GLN A 270 -29.41 -12.27 26.79
N LEU A 271 -28.59 -11.33 27.27
CA LEU A 271 -27.85 -10.38 26.45
C LEU A 271 -26.97 -11.07 25.39
N SER A 272 -26.32 -12.16 25.78
CA SER A 272 -25.43 -12.94 24.90
C SER A 272 -26.15 -13.68 23.77
N SER A 273 -27.48 -13.95 23.93
CA SER A 273 -28.26 -14.75 22.96
C SER A 273 -28.75 -13.96 21.73
N ILE A 274 -28.81 -12.65 21.84
CA ILE A 274 -29.25 -11.75 20.73
C ILE A 274 -28.10 -10.77 20.46
N ARG A 275 -27.55 -10.83 19.27
CA ARG A 275 -26.40 -10.00 18.86
C ARG A 275 -26.88 -8.85 17.97
N PRO A 276 -26.60 -7.59 18.34
CA PRO A 276 -26.89 -6.47 17.44
C PRO A 276 -25.99 -6.53 16.20
N PHE A 277 -26.56 -6.18 15.04
CA PHE A 277 -25.82 -6.07 13.76
C PHE A 277 -25.00 -7.33 13.37
N ASP A 278 -25.47 -8.52 13.77
CA ASP A 278 -24.82 -9.80 13.50
C ASP A 278 -23.33 -9.89 13.93
N LEU A 279 -22.96 -9.12 14.95
CA LEU A 279 -21.61 -9.14 15.49
C LEU A 279 -21.16 -10.59 15.81
N PRO A 280 -19.90 -10.95 15.59
CA PRO A 280 -19.36 -12.27 15.96
C PRO A 280 -19.63 -12.60 17.43
N SER A 281 -20.11 -13.80 17.72
CA SER A 281 -20.55 -14.19 19.07
C SER A 281 -19.48 -14.02 20.14
N ARG A 282 -18.23 -14.37 19.81
CA ARG A 282 -17.08 -14.21 20.72
C ARG A 282 -16.80 -12.73 21.02
N LEU A 283 -16.86 -11.88 20.00
CA LEU A 283 -16.69 -10.45 20.18
C LEU A 283 -17.82 -9.84 21.00
N TRP A 284 -19.07 -10.20 20.71
CA TRP A 284 -20.21 -9.70 21.47
C TRP A 284 -20.12 -10.07 22.96
N ALA A 285 -19.75 -11.32 23.29
CA ALA A 285 -19.52 -11.74 24.66
C ALA A 285 -18.42 -10.91 25.36
N TYR A 286 -17.30 -10.68 24.69
CA TYR A 286 -16.23 -9.82 25.20
C TYR A 286 -16.68 -8.38 25.44
N LEU A 287 -17.44 -7.78 24.51
CA LEU A 287 -17.94 -6.40 24.66
C LEU A 287 -18.94 -6.28 25.80
N LEU A 288 -19.78 -7.29 26.01
CA LEU A 288 -20.70 -7.36 27.15
C LEU A 288 -19.92 -7.43 28.47
N ASP A 289 -18.94 -8.32 28.57
CA ASP A 289 -18.12 -8.48 29.77
C ASP A 289 -17.34 -7.20 30.08
N LYS A 290 -16.66 -6.62 29.10
CA LYS A 290 -15.95 -5.35 29.21
C LYS A 290 -16.85 -4.20 29.69
N THR A 291 -18.10 -4.16 29.23
CA THR A 291 -19.03 -3.03 29.51
C THR A 291 -19.81 -3.20 30.79
N LEU A 292 -20.24 -4.42 31.09
CA LEU A 292 -21.23 -4.71 32.15
C LEU A 292 -20.66 -5.59 33.27
N GLY A 293 -19.48 -6.25 33.06
CA GLY A 293 -18.88 -7.16 34.02
C GLY A 293 -19.84 -8.29 34.38
N GLU A 294 -20.01 -8.56 35.67
CA GLU A 294 -20.90 -9.62 36.19
C GLU A 294 -22.33 -9.54 35.63
N ARG A 295 -22.79 -8.37 35.23
CA ARG A 295 -24.14 -8.17 34.68
C ARG A 295 -24.25 -8.57 33.20
N ALA A 296 -23.18 -8.97 32.53
CA ALA A 296 -23.18 -9.48 31.16
C ALA A 296 -24.11 -10.69 30.94
N GLN A 297 -24.39 -11.44 32.02
CA GLN A 297 -25.29 -12.61 32.00
C GLN A 297 -26.77 -12.26 32.18
N ASN A 298 -27.11 -10.98 32.33
CA ASN A 298 -28.49 -10.53 32.55
C ASN A 298 -29.35 -10.70 31.29
N ARG A 299 -30.67 -10.49 31.49
CA ARG A 299 -31.68 -10.41 30.43
C ARG A 299 -31.80 -8.98 29.93
N TRP A 300 -32.26 -8.80 28.70
CA TRP A 300 -32.41 -7.51 28.05
C TRP A 300 -33.33 -6.55 28.85
N GLN A 301 -34.42 -7.05 29.45
CA GLN A 301 -35.32 -6.23 30.29
C GLN A 301 -34.65 -5.67 31.56
N ASN A 302 -33.57 -6.28 32.03
CA ASN A 302 -32.89 -5.89 33.27
C ASN A 302 -31.83 -4.81 33.04
N LEU A 303 -31.63 -4.35 31.82
CA LEU A 303 -30.71 -3.24 31.52
C LEU A 303 -31.31 -1.90 31.97
N SER A 304 -30.58 -1.18 32.77
CA SER A 304 -30.86 0.22 33.06
C SER A 304 -30.52 1.11 31.86
N LYS A 305 -31.14 2.28 31.77
CA LYS A 305 -30.81 3.28 30.75
C LYS A 305 -29.34 3.65 30.72
N LYS A 306 -28.69 3.71 31.88
CA LYS A 306 -27.25 3.99 32.00
C LYS A 306 -26.41 2.87 31.37
N GLU A 307 -26.76 1.61 31.54
CA GLU A 307 -26.07 0.46 30.96
C GLU A 307 -26.28 0.36 29.47
N LEU A 308 -27.51 0.65 28.99
CA LEU A 308 -27.79 0.73 27.56
C LEU A 308 -26.91 1.80 26.90
N ASN A 309 -26.82 2.99 27.49
CA ASN A 309 -25.95 4.06 26.98
C ASN A 309 -24.45 3.66 26.98
N ARG A 310 -23.99 2.90 27.99
CA ARG A 310 -22.63 2.37 28.00
C ARG A 310 -22.39 1.39 26.86
N LEU A 311 -23.33 0.50 26.57
CA LEU A 311 -23.28 -0.42 25.44
C LEU A 311 -23.26 0.33 24.10
N VAL A 312 -24.09 1.36 23.95
CA VAL A 312 -24.05 2.22 22.74
C VAL A 312 -22.65 2.80 22.57
N ASN A 313 -22.09 3.41 23.63
CA ASN A 313 -20.76 3.99 23.59
C ASN A 313 -19.66 2.94 23.25
N THR A 314 -19.71 1.76 23.87
CA THR A 314 -18.76 0.68 23.55
C THR A 314 -18.88 0.22 22.10
N LEU A 315 -20.09 0.15 21.54
CA LEU A 315 -20.28 -0.25 20.14
C LEU A 315 -19.81 0.81 19.15
N CYS A 316 -19.93 2.10 19.46
CA CYS A 316 -19.59 3.18 18.53
C CYS A 316 -18.23 3.84 18.78
N ASN A 317 -17.65 3.70 19.97
CA ASN A 317 -16.40 4.40 20.36
C ASN A 317 -15.58 3.61 21.39
N ASP A 318 -15.36 2.35 21.14
CA ASP A 318 -14.57 1.48 22.03
C ASP A 318 -13.09 1.89 21.99
N SER A 319 -12.54 2.17 23.18
CA SER A 319 -11.21 2.74 23.30
C SER A 319 -10.15 1.68 23.59
N TYR A 320 -9.04 1.78 22.86
CA TYR A 320 -7.83 0.97 22.99
C TYR A 320 -6.59 1.85 22.96
N GLN A 321 -5.44 1.24 23.30
CA GLN A 321 -4.12 1.86 23.18
C GLN A 321 -3.30 1.08 22.15
N ILE A 322 -2.83 1.75 21.11
CA ILE A 322 -1.79 1.22 20.24
C ILE A 322 -0.49 1.20 21.03
N ALA A 323 0.12 0.03 21.18
CA ALA A 323 1.34 -0.21 21.93
C ALA A 323 2.54 -0.52 21.03
N GLY A 324 2.43 -0.28 19.75
CA GLY A 324 3.45 -0.57 18.76
C GLY A 324 2.86 -1.08 17.44
N ARG A 325 3.73 -1.49 16.54
CA ARG A 325 3.40 -2.14 15.27
C ARG A 325 3.96 -3.56 15.23
N ALA A 326 3.28 -4.46 14.51
CA ALA A 326 3.81 -5.81 14.29
C ALA A 326 5.09 -5.75 13.43
N ALA A 327 6.05 -6.63 13.75
CA ALA A 327 7.41 -6.58 13.19
C ALA A 327 7.58 -7.33 11.85
N PHE A 328 6.52 -7.57 11.08
CA PHE A 328 6.63 -8.27 9.80
C PHE A 328 7.29 -7.35 8.76
N LYS A 329 8.58 -7.58 8.48
CA LYS A 329 9.38 -6.73 7.59
C LYS A 329 9.00 -6.83 6.10
N ASP A 330 8.38 -7.92 5.69
CA ASP A 330 8.23 -8.25 4.27
C ASP A 330 6.91 -7.73 3.66
N GLU A 331 5.96 -7.25 4.48
CA GLU A 331 4.63 -6.81 4.02
C GLU A 331 4.46 -5.28 3.96
N PHE A 332 5.43 -4.50 4.45
CA PHE A 332 5.26 -3.06 4.60
C PHE A 332 5.49 -2.30 3.29
N VAL A 333 4.60 -1.32 3.08
CA VAL A 333 4.82 -0.21 2.17
C VAL A 333 5.54 0.90 2.92
N THR A 334 6.47 1.57 2.25
CA THR A 334 7.15 2.73 2.78
C THR A 334 6.37 4.00 2.44
N CYS A 335 6.13 4.84 3.44
CA CYS A 335 5.68 6.21 3.28
C CYS A 335 6.90 7.12 3.36
N GLY A 336 7.21 7.86 2.31
CA GLY A 336 8.44 8.64 2.18
C GLY A 336 9.15 8.32 0.86
N GLY A 337 10.39 8.75 0.72
CA GLY A 337 11.19 8.56 -0.48
C GLY A 337 11.65 9.88 -1.10
N ILE A 338 11.92 9.89 -2.38
CA ILE A 338 12.31 11.09 -3.15
C ILE A 338 11.18 12.10 -3.12
N ASP A 339 11.49 13.32 -2.68
CA ASP A 339 10.55 14.44 -2.72
C ASP A 339 10.10 14.68 -4.15
N LEU A 340 8.78 14.70 -4.37
CA LEU A 340 8.19 14.88 -5.70
C LEU A 340 8.53 16.24 -6.33
N SER A 341 8.94 17.22 -5.53
CA SER A 341 9.47 18.50 -6.03
C SER A 341 10.83 18.38 -6.70
N ALA A 342 11.58 17.33 -6.43
CA ALA A 342 12.90 17.07 -7.01
C ALA A 342 12.85 16.53 -8.44
N VAL A 343 11.71 16.01 -8.86
CA VAL A 343 11.54 15.41 -10.19
C VAL A 343 10.69 16.26 -11.12
N ASN A 344 10.87 16.07 -12.42
CA ASN A 344 9.97 16.60 -13.42
C ASN A 344 8.63 15.83 -13.37
N PRO A 345 7.49 16.50 -13.17
CA PRO A 345 6.21 15.80 -12.98
C PRO A 345 5.63 15.14 -14.25
N ASN A 346 6.28 15.28 -15.41
CA ASN A 346 5.86 14.64 -16.66
C ASN A 346 6.76 13.46 -17.05
N THR A 347 8.03 13.48 -16.65
CA THR A 347 9.04 12.50 -17.07
C THR A 347 9.59 11.69 -15.90
N LEU A 348 9.39 12.15 -14.67
CA LEU A 348 9.98 11.63 -13.43
C LEU A 348 11.51 11.65 -13.45
N GLU A 349 12.11 12.50 -14.28
CA GLU A 349 13.54 12.76 -14.34
C GLU A 349 13.96 13.71 -13.20
N LEU A 350 15.11 13.46 -12.63
CA LEU A 350 15.73 14.35 -11.63
C LEU A 350 16.01 15.72 -12.25
N LYS A 351 15.60 16.78 -11.57
CA LYS A 351 15.85 18.15 -12.05
C LYS A 351 17.33 18.47 -12.05
N SER A 352 17.77 19.20 -13.05
CA SER A 352 19.20 19.53 -13.30
C SER A 352 19.91 20.17 -12.12
N GLN A 353 19.19 20.94 -11.30
CA GLN A 353 19.76 21.61 -10.11
C GLN A 353 20.33 20.61 -9.10
N TYR A 354 19.80 19.39 -9.02
CA TYR A 354 20.26 18.32 -8.13
C TYR A 354 21.31 17.41 -8.78
N LEU A 355 21.41 17.40 -10.12
CA LEU A 355 22.42 16.66 -10.84
C LEU A 355 23.84 17.22 -10.62
N ALA A 356 23.97 18.53 -10.39
CA ALA A 356 25.24 19.21 -10.16
C ALA A 356 25.92 18.78 -8.85
N GLU A 357 25.16 18.28 -7.87
CA GLU A 357 25.68 17.77 -6.60
C GLU A 357 26.17 16.32 -6.70
N LEU A 358 25.81 15.62 -7.76
CA LEU A 358 26.34 14.29 -8.06
C LEU A 358 27.76 14.45 -8.59
N ALA A 359 28.75 14.16 -7.74
CA ALA A 359 30.18 14.19 -8.09
C ALA A 359 30.49 13.14 -9.19
N SER A 360 30.10 13.44 -10.43
CA SER A 360 30.34 12.57 -11.58
C SER A 360 31.06 13.34 -12.68
N PRO A 361 32.08 12.77 -13.32
CA PRO A 361 32.68 13.38 -14.51
C PRO A 361 31.63 13.47 -15.63
N SER A 362 31.56 14.63 -16.26
CA SER A 362 30.68 14.92 -17.41
C SER A 362 30.85 13.89 -18.55
N PRO A 363 29.77 13.53 -19.28
CA PRO A 363 28.40 14.01 -19.15
C PRO A 363 27.60 13.27 -18.09
N CYS A 364 26.80 14.02 -17.30
CA CYS A 364 25.95 13.46 -16.27
C CYS A 364 24.83 12.62 -16.91
N PRO A 365 24.62 11.37 -16.50
CA PRO A 365 23.54 10.55 -17.04
C PRO A 365 22.17 11.13 -16.70
N HIS A 366 21.18 10.83 -17.52
CA HIS A 366 19.79 11.13 -17.20
C HIS A 366 19.30 10.20 -16.10
N VAL A 367 18.84 10.74 -14.98
CA VAL A 367 18.39 9.98 -13.81
C VAL A 367 16.89 10.08 -13.63
N TYR A 368 16.23 8.95 -13.55
CA TYR A 368 14.77 8.82 -13.42
C TYR A 368 14.39 8.01 -12.18
N PHE A 369 13.17 8.19 -11.70
CA PHE A 369 12.63 7.44 -10.56
C PHE A 369 11.29 6.82 -10.88
N ALA A 370 11.07 5.56 -10.46
CA ALA A 370 9.76 4.91 -10.60
C ALA A 370 9.46 3.97 -9.43
N GLY A 371 8.19 3.88 -9.08
CA GLY A 371 7.67 3.05 -7.99
C GLY A 371 7.86 3.67 -6.62
N GLU A 372 7.93 2.83 -5.60
CA GLU A 372 7.91 3.16 -4.18
C GLU A 372 9.13 3.97 -3.69
N VAL A 373 10.14 4.19 -4.53
CA VAL A 373 11.28 5.09 -4.23
C VAL A 373 10.84 6.56 -4.22
N LEU A 374 9.74 6.91 -4.87
CA LEU A 374 9.10 8.22 -4.85
C LEU A 374 8.21 8.35 -3.60
N ASP A 375 8.02 9.56 -3.07
CA ASP A 375 7.03 9.83 -2.00
C ASP A 375 5.60 9.68 -2.52
N ILE A 376 5.29 8.45 -2.97
CA ILE A 376 3.98 8.02 -3.43
C ILE A 376 3.68 6.71 -2.72
N ASP A 377 2.63 6.69 -1.91
CA ASP A 377 2.12 5.45 -1.35
C ASP A 377 0.59 5.41 -1.37
N GLY A 378 0.09 4.23 -1.65
CA GLY A 378 -1.32 3.91 -1.67
C GLY A 378 -1.74 3.09 -0.44
N ILE A 379 -3.04 3.13 -0.15
CA ILE A 379 -3.64 2.20 0.80
C ILE A 379 -3.61 0.76 0.26
N THR A 380 -4.05 -0.21 1.07
CA THR A 380 -4.26 -1.59 0.59
C THR A 380 -5.32 -1.64 -0.52
N GLY A 381 -5.14 -2.52 -1.51
CA GLY A 381 -6.10 -2.68 -2.62
C GLY A 381 -5.49 -2.59 -4.03
N GLY A 382 -4.18 -2.87 -4.23
CA GLY A 382 -3.51 -2.85 -5.54
C GLY A 382 -2.96 -1.49 -5.98
N PHE A 383 -3.20 -0.44 -5.20
CA PHE A 383 -2.83 0.94 -5.54
C PHE A 383 -1.32 1.16 -5.64
N ASN A 384 -0.52 0.51 -4.79
CA ASN A 384 0.94 0.63 -4.82
C ASN A 384 1.55 0.00 -6.08
N PHE A 385 1.01 -1.12 -6.53
CA PHE A 385 1.40 -1.70 -7.81
C PHE A 385 0.96 -0.83 -8.98
N GLN A 386 -0.27 -0.28 -8.94
CA GLN A 386 -0.71 0.65 -9.97
C GLN A 386 0.22 1.86 -10.07
N ALA A 387 0.66 2.42 -8.94
CA ALA A 387 1.65 3.50 -8.94
C ALA A 387 2.99 3.06 -9.55
N ALA A 388 3.43 1.83 -9.27
CA ALA A 388 4.65 1.27 -9.86
C ALA A 388 4.53 1.11 -11.38
N TRP A 389 3.40 0.58 -11.89
CA TRP A 389 3.15 0.45 -13.34
C TRP A 389 3.12 1.80 -14.03
N THR A 390 2.32 2.73 -13.50
CA THR A 390 2.17 4.08 -14.06
C THR A 390 3.50 4.81 -14.14
N THR A 391 4.24 4.88 -13.04
CA THR A 391 5.51 5.61 -12.99
C THR A 391 6.58 4.96 -13.86
N ALA A 392 6.64 3.63 -13.90
CA ALA A 392 7.55 2.88 -14.76
C ALA A 392 7.25 3.11 -16.25
N TYR A 393 5.97 3.12 -16.64
CA TYR A 393 5.58 3.42 -18.02
C TYR A 393 5.95 4.85 -18.43
N ILE A 394 5.71 5.83 -17.56
CA ILE A 394 6.09 7.23 -17.80
C ILE A 394 7.60 7.34 -18.03
N VAL A 395 8.42 6.68 -17.20
CA VAL A 395 9.87 6.70 -17.34
C VAL A 395 10.31 6.01 -18.64
N SER A 396 9.70 4.88 -19.02
CA SER A 396 10.05 4.21 -20.29
C SER A 396 9.80 5.12 -21.50
N LYS A 397 8.67 5.83 -21.52
CA LYS A 397 8.38 6.82 -22.57
C LYS A 397 9.32 8.02 -22.53
N ALA A 398 9.68 8.50 -21.35
CA ALA A 398 10.59 9.63 -21.20
C ALA A 398 12.00 9.32 -21.72
N ILE A 399 12.52 8.14 -21.39
CA ILE A 399 13.81 7.66 -21.90
C ILE A 399 13.76 7.49 -23.41
N PHE A 400 12.71 6.86 -23.95
CA PHE A 400 12.52 6.70 -25.39
C PHE A 400 12.52 8.04 -26.12
N ASN A 401 11.69 9.00 -25.69
CA ASN A 401 11.61 10.33 -26.31
C ASN A 401 12.95 11.05 -26.22
N SER A 402 13.62 11.03 -25.07
CA SER A 402 14.95 11.65 -24.91
C SER A 402 16.01 11.03 -25.82
N ALA A 403 15.89 9.76 -26.14
CA ALA A 403 16.79 9.11 -27.10
C ALA A 403 16.44 9.52 -28.55
N CYS A 404 15.14 9.63 -28.90
CA CYS A 404 14.69 10.02 -30.24
C CYS A 404 14.97 11.49 -30.57
N ASP A 405 14.85 12.41 -29.59
CA ASP A 405 15.08 13.86 -29.80
C ASP A 405 16.55 14.19 -30.14
N ARG A 406 17.42 13.19 -30.15
CA ARG A 406 18.85 13.31 -30.42
C ARG A 406 19.26 12.83 -31.81
N PHE A 407 18.31 12.28 -32.56
CA PHE A 407 18.44 11.92 -33.97
C PHE A 407 17.73 12.93 -34.86
#